data_1db44427f1a8a333143d671d734fa6f2
#
_entry.id   1db44427f1a8a333143d671d734fa6f2
#
_cell.length_a   1.000
_cell.length_b   1.000
_cell.length_c   1.000
_cell.angle_alpha   90.00
_cell.angle_beta   90.00
_cell.angle_gamma   90.00
#
_symmetry.space_group_name_H-M   'P 1'
#
loop_
_entity.id
_entity.type
_entity.pdbx_description
1 polymer ?
#
loop_
_entity_poly.entity_id
_entity_poly.type
_entity_poly.pdbx_seq_one_letter_code
_entity_poly.pdbx_strand_id
1 'polypeptide(L)'
;MKYQNQFYHHSYAIMPNEFDDTLFSACESVNLLGHTLVHSTTMDCTRITENNVTLIVLGYVLDIRDGNKTKETIIQDMIHADNFVENLEYINGRFVMIRVKDNQIEYYSDASNLLPGNYHEKSNIIASHDMLLAEILINNGIEVNRRPLNKTNDLDFTRYDSIWKVNPSIKYTLAPFSKTRIYPRVEQTKQSVEAAVQSLKPYFEAQNDWLAQYNGDKFLTLTAGMDSRTSAAIAHSLQSRIEFLTYMTPRKMLATAMAKKIYKIDETVTRDMKDNMNWNHAIINLGDYDVQEDTDYYKEVLNSKHSPRLAQYYKEKGYYKALHIKSTIFGVGKADYEPHLDHITDNLNEYKKLMTHFQKDFATYYNVDDELDAYFERNLVTSDVTKGRHYFEVYHLESRLGNWHSTLTSETDPETEEFIYLNTRKLIDLFTSISIDEMRQHKLHKRIIHEFWSVLNYFGVNETKGLWEQLESKGNGSKEFKDILIHQNGNMLLEETDDGLSVMPASKSISAIENYEIVIRNSTDKALNVNIRSTYRREAGRDKVFVTIKGERHRDRYDVLDINDGVNIQLMDSPIKISVEYTKSYTSDSWKHAGKLVIT
;
A
#
# COMPACT_ATOMS: atom_id res chain seq x y z
N MET A 1 -27.40 -15.73 19.21
CA MET A 1 -26.05 -16.24 18.91
C MET A 1 -25.99 -16.74 17.46
N LYS A 2 -25.88 -15.81 16.52
CA LYS A 2 -25.84 -16.12 15.08
C LYS A 2 -24.44 -16.47 14.56
N TYR A 3 -23.40 -16.34 15.40
CA TYR A 3 -22.02 -16.24 14.92
C TYR A 3 -21.06 -17.32 15.44
N GLN A 4 -21.59 -18.40 15.97
CA GLN A 4 -20.75 -19.49 16.48
C GLN A 4 -20.05 -20.23 15.33
N ASN A 5 -18.72 -20.29 15.39
CA ASN A 5 -17.80 -21.18 14.66
C ASN A 5 -17.64 -21.07 13.14
N GLN A 6 -18.63 -20.63 12.38
CA GLN A 6 -18.50 -20.48 10.92
C GLN A 6 -17.86 -19.17 10.49
N PHE A 7 -17.89 -18.15 11.35
CA PHE A 7 -17.66 -16.78 10.95
C PHE A 7 -16.40 -16.14 11.54
N TYR A 8 -15.91 -16.67 12.65
CA TYR A 8 -14.68 -16.17 13.26
C TYR A 8 -13.54 -17.17 13.05
N HIS A 9 -13.19 -17.41 11.80
CA HIS A 9 -11.92 -18.07 11.49
C HIS A 9 -10.77 -17.24 12.04
N HIS A 10 -9.73 -17.89 12.52
CA HIS A 10 -8.61 -17.23 13.19
C HIS A 10 -9.04 -16.31 14.36
N SER A 11 -10.14 -16.65 15.04
CA SER A 11 -10.61 -15.89 16.20
C SER A 11 -9.87 -16.26 17.47
N TYR A 12 -9.66 -15.27 18.32
CA TYR A 12 -9.15 -15.43 19.67
C TYR A 12 -9.66 -14.30 20.56
N ALA A 13 -9.64 -14.53 21.88
CA ALA A 13 -9.82 -13.50 22.90
C ALA A 13 -8.95 -13.81 24.13
N ILE A 14 -8.38 -12.77 24.73
CA ILE A 14 -7.73 -12.80 26.03
C ILE A 14 -8.58 -11.96 26.96
N MET A 15 -9.15 -12.55 27.98
CA MET A 15 -10.10 -11.89 28.88
C MET A 15 -9.88 -12.33 30.34
N PRO A 16 -10.17 -11.47 31.33
CA PRO A 16 -10.14 -11.84 32.73
C PRO A 16 -11.03 -13.07 33.02
N ASN A 17 -10.62 -13.92 33.96
CA ASN A 17 -11.33 -15.19 34.28
C ASN A 17 -12.75 -15.00 34.80
N GLU A 18 -13.12 -13.81 35.28
CA GLU A 18 -14.47 -13.48 35.72
C GLU A 18 -15.47 -13.24 34.59
N PHE A 19 -14.98 -13.12 33.31
CA PHE A 19 -15.86 -12.94 32.17
C PHE A 19 -16.48 -14.28 31.74
N ASP A 20 -17.75 -14.21 31.33
CA ASP A 20 -18.49 -15.37 30.81
C ASP A 20 -17.89 -15.82 29.46
N ASP A 21 -17.42 -17.05 29.42
CA ASP A 21 -16.81 -17.71 28.26
C ASP A 21 -17.76 -18.61 27.47
N THR A 22 -19.04 -18.61 27.79
CA THR A 22 -20.06 -19.47 27.14
C THR A 22 -20.17 -19.26 25.63
N LEU A 23 -19.74 -18.09 25.12
CA LEU A 23 -19.59 -17.81 23.68
C LEU A 23 -18.60 -18.75 22.99
N PHE A 24 -17.68 -19.35 23.75
CA PHE A 24 -16.54 -20.10 23.27
C PHE A 24 -16.62 -21.59 23.48
N SER A 25 -17.83 -22.13 23.65
CA SER A 25 -18.06 -23.56 23.97
C SER A 25 -17.43 -24.55 22.98
N ALA A 26 -17.10 -24.11 21.76
CA ALA A 26 -16.45 -24.91 20.74
C ALA A 26 -15.01 -24.43 20.44
N CYS A 27 -14.41 -23.61 21.30
CA CYS A 27 -13.05 -23.12 21.19
C CYS A 27 -12.12 -23.87 22.15
N GLU A 28 -10.82 -23.79 21.87
CA GLU A 28 -9.79 -24.21 22.80
C GLU A 28 -9.46 -23.10 23.78
N SER A 29 -9.07 -23.45 25.01
CA SER A 29 -8.72 -22.45 26.03
C SER A 29 -7.40 -22.74 26.72
N VAL A 30 -6.72 -21.67 27.12
CA VAL A 30 -5.45 -21.69 27.84
C VAL A 30 -5.53 -20.73 29.02
N ASN A 31 -5.37 -21.23 30.26
CA ASN A 31 -5.29 -20.38 31.43
C ASN A 31 -3.98 -19.59 31.47
N LEU A 32 -4.09 -18.30 31.73
CA LEU A 32 -3.01 -17.35 31.93
C LEU A 32 -3.24 -16.63 33.28
N LEU A 33 -2.25 -16.06 33.90
CA LEU A 33 -2.26 -15.31 35.16
C LEU A 33 -3.55 -14.47 35.40
N GLY A 34 -4.64 -15.10 35.87
CA GLY A 34 -5.94 -14.42 36.09
C GLY A 34 -6.73 -14.08 34.82
N HIS A 35 -6.28 -14.54 33.64
CA HIS A 35 -6.95 -14.41 32.36
C HIS A 35 -7.11 -15.78 31.69
N THR A 36 -8.04 -15.87 30.78
CA THR A 36 -8.18 -16.99 29.85
C THR A 36 -7.94 -16.52 28.43
N LEU A 37 -7.05 -17.20 27.72
CA LEU A 37 -6.95 -17.14 26.26
C LEU A 37 -7.89 -18.19 25.69
N VAL A 38 -8.83 -17.77 24.85
CA VAL A 38 -9.65 -18.67 24.03
C VAL A 38 -9.32 -18.46 22.56
N HIS A 39 -9.30 -19.52 21.77
CA HIS A 39 -9.04 -19.42 20.34
C HIS A 39 -9.81 -20.48 19.53
N SER A 40 -10.09 -20.17 18.29
CA SER A 40 -10.72 -21.10 17.35
C SER A 40 -9.88 -22.36 17.18
N THR A 41 -10.53 -23.51 17.06
CA THR A 41 -9.88 -24.80 16.72
C THR A 41 -9.25 -24.81 15.32
N THR A 42 -9.61 -23.87 14.48
CA THR A 42 -9.01 -23.70 13.13
C THR A 42 -7.70 -22.92 13.17
N MET A 43 -7.41 -22.24 14.29
CA MET A 43 -6.19 -21.45 14.46
C MET A 43 -5.04 -22.33 14.97
N ASP A 44 -3.91 -22.24 14.30
CA ASP A 44 -2.69 -22.87 14.80
C ASP A 44 -2.20 -22.18 16.07
N CYS A 45 -2.09 -22.94 17.18
CA CYS A 45 -1.65 -22.46 18.48
C CYS A 45 -0.49 -23.32 18.98
N THR A 46 0.66 -22.70 19.17
CA THR A 46 1.84 -23.38 19.75
C THR A 46 2.23 -22.71 21.05
N ARG A 47 2.37 -23.51 22.12
CA ARG A 47 2.77 -23.05 23.44
C ARG A 47 4.05 -23.75 23.90
N ILE A 48 5.06 -22.97 24.28
CA ILE A 48 6.30 -23.47 24.89
C ILE A 48 6.55 -22.73 26.20
N THR A 49 6.98 -23.48 27.21
CA THR A 49 7.33 -22.93 28.54
C THR A 49 8.74 -23.40 28.90
N GLU A 50 9.65 -22.45 29.04
CA GLU A 50 11.03 -22.68 29.45
C GLU A 50 11.51 -21.52 30.33
N ASN A 51 12.37 -21.80 31.32
CA ASN A 51 12.99 -20.78 32.18
C ASN A 51 11.99 -19.78 32.80
N ASN A 52 10.82 -20.26 33.25
CA ASN A 52 9.72 -19.43 33.79
C ASN A 52 9.12 -18.43 32.78
N VAL A 53 9.39 -18.58 31.50
CA VAL A 53 8.78 -17.82 30.42
C VAL A 53 7.88 -18.76 29.61
N THR A 54 6.63 -18.41 29.48
CA THR A 54 5.72 -19.06 28.53
C THR A 54 5.55 -18.15 27.31
N LEU A 55 5.76 -18.69 26.12
CA LEU A 55 5.43 -18.02 24.88
C LEU A 55 4.39 -18.82 24.13
N ILE A 56 3.28 -18.17 23.81
CA ILE A 56 2.18 -18.72 23.02
C ILE A 56 2.17 -17.96 21.69
N VAL A 57 2.13 -18.69 20.60
CA VAL A 57 2.04 -18.13 19.24
C VAL A 57 0.78 -18.64 18.58
N LEU A 58 -0.14 -17.73 18.31
CA LEU A 58 -1.32 -17.94 17.48
C LEU A 58 -0.97 -17.62 16.00
N GLY A 59 -1.37 -18.46 15.07
CA GLY A 59 -1.05 -18.33 13.66
C GLY A 59 0.34 -18.89 13.30
N TYR A 60 0.93 -18.47 12.19
CA TYR A 60 2.23 -18.96 11.73
C TYR A 60 3.33 -17.90 11.81
N VAL A 61 4.55 -18.34 11.97
CA VAL A 61 5.75 -17.49 12.05
C VAL A 61 6.89 -18.08 11.21
N LEU A 62 7.76 -17.21 10.71
CA LEU A 62 9.04 -17.56 10.13
C LEU A 62 10.10 -16.52 10.52
N ASP A 63 11.33 -16.93 10.68
CA ASP A 63 12.49 -16.06 10.91
C ASP A 63 13.10 -15.71 9.55
N ILE A 64 13.08 -14.43 9.17
CA ILE A 64 13.60 -13.99 7.87
C ILE A 64 15.14 -14.14 7.76
N ARG A 65 15.83 -14.47 8.84
CA ARG A 65 17.27 -14.73 8.85
C ARG A 65 17.60 -16.18 8.44
N ASP A 66 16.63 -17.09 8.63
CA ASP A 66 16.78 -18.51 8.29
C ASP A 66 15.39 -19.14 8.04
N GLY A 67 15.02 -19.29 6.79
CA GLY A 67 13.73 -19.88 6.37
C GLY A 67 13.56 -21.37 6.65
N ASN A 68 14.59 -22.06 7.13
CA ASN A 68 14.54 -23.48 7.46
C ASN A 68 14.18 -23.76 8.95
N LYS A 69 14.13 -22.71 9.79
CA LYS A 69 13.74 -22.88 11.19
C LYS A 69 12.29 -23.31 11.34
N THR A 70 12.05 -24.31 12.18
CA THR A 70 10.69 -24.69 12.56
C THR A 70 10.06 -23.64 13.49
N LYS A 71 8.75 -23.65 13.58
CA LYS A 71 8.00 -22.76 14.49
C LYS A 71 8.47 -22.93 15.95
N GLU A 72 8.67 -24.16 16.39
CA GLU A 72 9.13 -24.49 17.74
C GLU A 72 10.51 -23.91 18.01
N THR A 73 11.45 -24.06 17.05
CA THR A 73 12.80 -23.50 17.18
C THR A 73 12.75 -21.96 17.28
N ILE A 74 11.91 -21.32 16.46
CA ILE A 74 11.74 -19.86 16.53
C ILE A 74 11.23 -19.44 17.90
N ILE A 75 10.22 -20.15 18.44
CA ILE A 75 9.66 -19.85 19.77
C ILE A 75 10.72 -20.02 20.86
N GLN A 76 11.53 -21.08 20.81
CA GLN A 76 12.62 -21.31 21.75
C GLN A 76 13.68 -20.21 21.67
N ASP A 77 14.11 -19.86 20.46
CA ASP A 77 15.06 -18.75 20.24
C ASP A 77 14.50 -17.44 20.82
N MET A 78 13.21 -17.17 20.65
CA MET A 78 12.55 -15.98 21.20
C MET A 78 12.48 -16.00 22.73
N ILE A 79 12.27 -17.16 23.37
CA ILE A 79 12.27 -17.31 24.82
C ILE A 79 13.67 -17.04 25.40
N HIS A 80 14.70 -17.52 24.73
CA HIS A 80 16.09 -17.39 25.16
C HIS A 80 16.77 -16.09 24.74
N ALA A 81 16.10 -15.27 23.93
CA ALA A 81 16.67 -14.02 23.45
C ALA A 81 16.94 -13.02 24.58
N ASP A 82 18.12 -12.46 24.63
CA ASP A 82 18.46 -11.35 25.55
C ASP A 82 17.52 -10.15 25.34
N ASN A 83 17.19 -9.85 24.09
CA ASN A 83 16.25 -8.80 23.70
C ASN A 83 15.13 -9.36 22.82
N PHE A 84 14.01 -9.66 23.46
CA PHE A 84 12.82 -10.20 22.78
C PHE A 84 12.32 -9.30 21.66
N VAL A 85 12.19 -8.00 21.91
CA VAL A 85 11.65 -7.02 20.96
C VAL A 85 12.56 -6.88 19.73
N GLU A 86 13.88 -6.94 19.92
CA GLU A 86 14.83 -6.89 18.82
C GLU A 86 14.70 -8.12 17.90
N ASN A 87 14.59 -9.31 18.49
CA ASN A 87 14.36 -10.51 17.70
C ASN A 87 13.01 -10.53 17.01
N LEU A 88 11.96 -9.97 17.65
CA LEU A 88 10.64 -9.83 17.03
C LEU A 88 10.67 -9.00 15.74
N GLU A 89 11.63 -8.10 15.55
CA GLU A 89 11.79 -7.33 14.32
C GLU A 89 12.09 -8.20 13.10
N TYR A 90 12.62 -9.41 13.29
CA TYR A 90 12.98 -10.36 12.22
C TYR A 90 11.93 -11.46 12.00
N ILE A 91 10.83 -11.45 12.74
CA ILE A 91 9.78 -12.46 12.59
C ILE A 91 8.73 -11.96 11.60
N ASN A 92 8.56 -12.70 10.50
CA ASN A 92 7.46 -12.57 9.57
C ASN A 92 6.37 -13.61 9.88
N GLY A 93 5.23 -13.43 9.32
CA GLY A 93 4.08 -14.31 9.44
C GLY A 93 2.79 -13.54 9.68
N ARG A 94 1.77 -14.30 9.99
CA ARG A 94 0.48 -13.79 10.43
C ARG A 94 0.24 -14.34 11.82
N PHE A 95 0.54 -13.54 12.84
CA PHE A 95 0.60 -14.05 14.20
C PHE A 95 0.27 -13.02 15.28
N VAL A 96 -0.09 -13.59 16.43
CA VAL A 96 -0.05 -12.93 17.74
C VAL A 96 0.88 -13.72 18.64
N MET A 97 1.76 -13.03 19.35
CA MET A 97 2.58 -13.61 20.42
C MET A 97 2.10 -13.15 21.78
N ILE A 98 1.85 -14.10 22.68
CA ILE A 98 1.48 -13.85 24.06
C ILE A 98 2.62 -14.38 24.93
N ARG A 99 3.31 -13.47 25.62
CA ARG A 99 4.43 -13.80 26.50
C ARG A 99 4.00 -13.66 27.95
N VAL A 100 4.13 -14.72 28.71
CA VAL A 100 3.92 -14.70 30.15
C VAL A 100 5.28 -14.78 30.85
N LYS A 101 5.66 -13.72 31.53
CA LYS A 101 6.92 -13.59 32.25
C LYS A 101 6.76 -12.62 33.43
N ASP A 102 7.44 -12.90 34.55
CA ASP A 102 7.48 -12.03 35.73
C ASP A 102 6.07 -11.59 36.22
N ASN A 103 5.12 -12.50 36.22
CA ASN A 103 3.71 -12.26 36.54
C ASN A 103 3.02 -11.23 35.64
N GLN A 104 3.48 -11.04 34.43
CA GLN A 104 2.85 -10.19 33.42
C GLN A 104 2.45 -11.01 32.20
N ILE A 105 1.35 -10.60 31.57
CA ILE A 105 0.91 -11.08 30.27
C ILE A 105 1.18 -9.97 29.26
N GLU A 106 2.07 -10.22 28.33
CA GLU A 106 2.44 -9.28 27.26
C GLU A 106 1.88 -9.77 25.93
N TYR A 107 1.24 -8.88 25.19
CA TYR A 107 0.69 -9.13 23.86
C TYR A 107 1.47 -8.38 22.80
N TYR A 108 1.83 -9.07 21.74
CA TYR A 108 2.54 -8.56 20.58
C TYR A 108 1.84 -9.01 19.30
N SER A 109 1.57 -8.10 18.38
CA SER A 109 1.10 -8.43 17.03
C SER A 109 2.26 -8.60 16.05
N ASP A 110 2.01 -9.19 14.89
CA ASP A 110 2.89 -9.07 13.72
C ASP A 110 3.08 -7.60 13.30
N ALA A 111 3.96 -7.35 12.32
CA ALA A 111 4.41 -6.00 12.00
C ALA A 111 3.32 -5.07 11.43
N SER A 112 2.23 -5.61 10.91
CA SER A 112 1.11 -4.84 10.34
C SER A 112 -0.26 -5.19 10.94
N ASN A 113 -0.28 -5.91 12.08
CA ASN A 113 -1.51 -6.41 12.68
C ASN A 113 -2.32 -7.27 11.68
N LEU A 114 -1.63 -8.07 10.87
CA LEU A 114 -2.21 -8.90 9.81
C LEU A 114 -3.14 -9.97 10.39
N LEU A 115 -2.77 -10.59 11.53
CA LEU A 115 -3.69 -11.26 12.40
C LEU A 115 -4.32 -10.21 13.33
N PRO A 116 -5.58 -9.78 13.10
CA PRO A 116 -6.12 -8.59 13.72
C PRO A 116 -6.24 -8.71 15.23
N GLY A 117 -6.04 -7.59 15.92
CA GLY A 117 -6.35 -7.42 17.34
C GLY A 117 -7.15 -6.15 17.58
N ASN A 118 -8.07 -6.22 18.53
CA ASN A 118 -8.85 -5.08 19.03
C ASN A 118 -8.86 -5.14 20.55
N TYR A 119 -8.92 -4.01 21.23
CA TYR A 119 -8.88 -3.98 22.69
C TYR A 119 -9.93 -3.06 23.31
N HIS A 120 -10.36 -3.44 24.51
CA HIS A 120 -11.13 -2.62 25.42
C HIS A 120 -10.33 -2.43 26.71
N GLU A 121 -9.78 -1.24 26.89
CA GLU A 121 -8.82 -0.93 27.96
C GLU A 121 -9.42 -1.14 29.36
N LYS A 122 -10.64 -0.61 29.58
CA LYS A 122 -11.30 -0.66 30.89
C LYS A 122 -11.58 -2.08 31.39
N SER A 123 -11.86 -3.01 30.48
CA SER A 123 -12.14 -4.42 30.82
C SER A 123 -10.91 -5.31 30.68
N ASN A 124 -9.76 -4.76 30.26
CA ASN A 124 -8.52 -5.51 30.11
C ASN A 124 -8.65 -6.72 29.16
N ILE A 125 -9.34 -6.51 28.02
CA ILE A 125 -9.64 -7.54 27.02
C ILE A 125 -8.98 -7.19 25.71
N ILE A 126 -8.39 -8.19 25.03
CA ILE A 126 -7.96 -8.12 23.64
C ILE A 126 -8.62 -9.27 22.87
N ALA A 127 -9.24 -8.99 21.72
CA ALA A 127 -9.83 -9.99 20.85
C ALA A 127 -9.56 -9.72 19.38
N SER A 128 -9.61 -10.76 18.56
CA SER A 128 -9.34 -10.70 17.11
C SER A 128 -10.29 -9.80 16.35
N HIS A 129 -11.58 -9.82 16.65
CA HIS A 129 -12.63 -9.09 15.95
C HIS A 129 -13.31 -8.09 16.87
N ASP A 130 -13.58 -6.90 16.39
CA ASP A 130 -14.30 -5.87 17.17
C ASP A 130 -15.73 -6.29 17.53
N MET A 131 -16.42 -7.02 16.65
CA MET A 131 -17.74 -7.57 16.94
C MET A 131 -17.68 -8.63 18.05
N LEU A 132 -16.71 -9.54 17.98
CA LEU A 132 -16.50 -10.55 19.00
C LEU A 132 -16.24 -9.90 20.35
N LEU A 133 -15.40 -8.87 20.39
CA LEU A 133 -15.13 -8.11 21.61
C LEU A 133 -16.38 -7.41 22.14
N ALA A 134 -17.18 -6.81 21.24
CA ALA A 134 -18.46 -6.20 21.65
C ALA A 134 -19.44 -7.22 22.21
N GLU A 135 -19.54 -8.42 21.63
CA GLU A 135 -20.38 -9.51 22.15
C GLU A 135 -19.92 -9.96 23.54
N ILE A 136 -18.61 -10.12 23.77
CA ILE A 136 -18.05 -10.43 25.11
C ILE A 136 -18.47 -9.35 26.11
N LEU A 137 -18.31 -8.09 25.79
CA LEU A 137 -18.65 -6.97 26.68
C LEU A 137 -20.15 -6.95 27.00
N ILE A 138 -21.02 -7.07 25.99
CA ILE A 138 -22.47 -7.04 26.13
C ILE A 138 -22.95 -8.21 26.99
N ASN A 139 -22.44 -9.43 26.79
CA ASN A 139 -22.78 -10.60 27.57
C ASN A 139 -22.40 -10.45 29.05
N ASN A 140 -21.40 -9.63 29.33
CA ASN A 140 -20.99 -9.32 30.71
C ASN A 140 -21.59 -8.01 31.24
N GLY A 141 -22.67 -7.52 30.63
CA GLY A 141 -23.43 -6.36 31.09
C GLY A 141 -22.77 -5.01 30.86
N ILE A 142 -21.76 -4.95 29.99
CA ILE A 142 -21.07 -3.70 29.64
C ILE A 142 -21.69 -3.13 28.36
N GLU A 143 -22.17 -1.89 28.44
CA GLU A 143 -22.77 -1.21 27.32
C GLU A 143 -21.71 -0.83 26.27
N VAL A 144 -22.02 -1.09 25.02
CA VAL A 144 -21.16 -0.79 23.86
C VAL A 144 -21.99 -0.13 22.76
N ASN A 145 -21.62 1.08 22.35
CA ASN A 145 -22.33 1.83 21.33
C ASN A 145 -21.61 1.77 19.98
N ARG A 146 -22.37 1.68 18.89
CA ARG A 146 -21.81 1.79 17.54
C ARG A 146 -21.45 3.23 17.21
N ARG A 147 -20.31 3.41 16.57
CA ARG A 147 -19.92 4.71 16.01
C ARG A 147 -20.88 5.13 14.90
N PRO A 148 -21.14 6.44 14.75
CA PRO A 148 -21.99 6.96 13.67
C PRO A 148 -21.33 6.87 12.29
N LEU A 149 -20.03 6.59 12.21
CA LEU A 149 -19.28 6.47 10.95
C LEU A 149 -19.64 5.20 10.18
N ASN A 150 -19.89 5.35 8.88
CA ASN A 150 -20.07 4.21 7.97
C ASN A 150 -18.73 3.55 7.56
N LYS A 151 -17.60 4.25 7.74
CA LYS A 151 -16.24 3.77 7.49
C LYS A 151 -15.45 3.85 8.78
N THR A 152 -15.08 2.72 9.31
CA THR A 152 -14.41 2.57 10.60
C THR A 152 -12.96 2.15 10.49
N ASN A 153 -12.36 2.26 9.29
CA ASN A 153 -11.01 1.76 9.01
C ASN A 153 -9.95 2.86 9.04
N ASP A 154 -10.25 3.96 9.72
CA ASP A 154 -9.37 5.10 9.84
C ASP A 154 -8.84 5.22 11.26
N LEU A 155 -7.65 5.74 11.42
CA LEU A 155 -6.95 5.82 12.70
C LEU A 155 -6.86 4.43 13.37
N ASP A 156 -7.27 4.35 14.63
CA ASP A 156 -7.43 3.12 15.41
C ASP A 156 -8.91 2.76 15.65
N PHE A 157 -9.82 3.33 14.84
CA PHE A 157 -11.25 3.16 15.03
C PHE A 157 -11.74 1.78 14.62
N THR A 158 -12.65 1.27 15.42
CA THR A 158 -13.50 0.13 15.10
C THR A 158 -14.94 0.60 14.91
N ARG A 159 -15.87 -0.31 14.72
CA ARG A 159 -17.31 -0.01 14.67
C ARG A 159 -17.91 0.48 15.98
N TYR A 160 -17.18 0.40 17.08
CA TYR A 160 -17.64 0.70 18.43
C TYR A 160 -16.80 1.80 19.06
N ASP A 161 -17.43 2.64 19.86
CA ASP A 161 -16.83 3.86 20.42
C ASP A 161 -15.78 3.60 21.53
N SER A 162 -15.89 2.48 22.23
CA SER A 162 -15.00 2.08 23.33
C SER A 162 -14.01 0.98 22.97
N ILE A 163 -14.09 0.44 21.75
CA ILE A 163 -13.21 -0.61 21.24
C ILE A 163 -12.24 -0.01 20.22
N TRP A 164 -10.96 -0.27 20.41
CA TRP A 164 -9.90 0.28 19.58
C TRP A 164 -9.12 -0.82 18.90
N LYS A 165 -8.59 -0.51 17.71
CA LYS A 165 -7.69 -1.40 17.00
C LYS A 165 -6.33 -1.47 17.68
N VAL A 166 -5.75 -2.66 17.78
CA VAL A 166 -4.37 -2.84 18.22
C VAL A 166 -3.42 -2.14 17.23
N ASN A 167 -2.49 -1.34 17.78
CA ASN A 167 -1.43 -0.72 17.00
C ASN A 167 -0.22 -1.66 16.92
N PRO A 168 0.27 -2.03 15.72
CA PRO A 168 1.39 -2.98 15.57
C PRO A 168 2.72 -2.46 16.14
N SER A 169 2.83 -1.16 16.40
CA SER A 169 4.03 -0.55 17.00
C SER A 169 4.02 -0.57 18.53
N ILE A 170 2.96 -1.13 19.14
CA ILE A 170 2.75 -1.11 20.60
C ILE A 170 2.67 -2.52 21.15
N LYS A 171 3.39 -2.75 22.25
CA LYS A 171 3.21 -3.87 23.16
C LYS A 171 2.11 -3.53 24.16
N TYR A 172 1.18 -4.44 24.39
CA TYR A 172 0.15 -4.32 25.41
C TYR A 172 0.48 -5.26 26.57
N THR A 173 0.41 -4.76 27.79
CA THR A 173 0.53 -5.58 29.01
C THR A 173 -0.86 -5.65 29.65
N LEU A 174 -1.29 -6.85 29.99
CA LEU A 174 -2.54 -7.10 30.69
C LEU A 174 -2.27 -7.27 32.20
N ALA A 175 -3.16 -6.76 33.05
CA ALA A 175 -3.10 -6.91 34.51
C ALA A 175 -1.84 -6.33 35.22
N PRO A 176 -1.70 -5.00 35.34
CA PRO A 176 -2.62 -3.95 34.89
C PRO A 176 -2.44 -3.64 33.41
N PHE A 177 -3.51 -3.15 32.77
CA PHE A 177 -3.44 -2.76 31.38
C PHE A 177 -2.48 -1.58 31.19
N SER A 178 -1.52 -1.76 30.31
CA SER A 178 -0.59 -0.69 29.92
C SER A 178 -0.08 -0.89 28.50
N LYS A 179 0.44 0.18 27.93
CA LYS A 179 0.94 0.23 26.57
C LYS A 179 2.38 0.71 26.55
N THR A 180 3.21 0.10 25.70
CA THR A 180 4.60 0.51 25.51
C THR A 180 4.93 0.48 24.03
N ARG A 181 5.41 1.57 23.47
CA ARG A 181 5.86 1.62 22.09
C ARG A 181 7.15 0.80 21.91
N ILE A 182 7.13 -0.11 20.95
CA ILE A 182 8.25 -1.02 20.64
C ILE A 182 8.81 -0.80 19.24
N TYR A 183 8.14 0.01 18.41
CA TYR A 183 8.60 0.34 17.06
C TYR A 183 8.11 1.75 16.66
N PRO A 184 8.89 2.54 15.92
CA PRO A 184 10.31 2.36 15.66
C PRO A 184 11.15 2.46 16.96
N ARG A 185 12.23 1.68 17.05
CA ARG A 185 13.09 1.61 18.25
C ARG A 185 14.36 2.47 18.15
N VAL A 186 14.93 2.49 16.98
CA VAL A 186 16.21 3.14 16.67
C VAL A 186 16.07 4.13 15.53
N GLU A 187 16.98 5.10 15.48
CA GLU A 187 17.08 6.03 14.36
C GLU A 187 17.32 5.27 13.04
N GLN A 188 16.56 5.62 12.00
CA GLN A 188 16.73 5.04 10.69
C GLN A 188 17.96 5.62 9.99
N THR A 189 18.84 4.75 9.55
CA THR A 189 19.95 5.15 8.70
C THR A 189 19.51 5.15 7.23
N LYS A 190 19.49 6.31 6.60
CA LYS A 190 19.21 6.41 5.16
C LYS A 190 20.35 5.81 4.34
N GLN A 191 19.99 5.11 3.27
CA GLN A 191 20.95 4.42 2.40
C GLN A 191 20.59 4.58 0.93
N SER A 192 21.51 4.24 0.03
CA SER A 192 21.22 4.21 -1.40
C SER A 192 20.30 3.05 -1.77
N VAL A 193 19.60 3.16 -2.88
CA VAL A 193 18.75 2.08 -3.42
C VAL A 193 19.54 0.78 -3.59
N GLU A 194 20.77 0.84 -4.07
CA GLU A 194 21.62 -0.35 -4.24
C GLU A 194 21.96 -1.02 -2.90
N ALA A 195 22.31 -0.23 -1.89
CA ALA A 195 22.59 -0.75 -0.55
C ALA A 195 21.32 -1.36 0.08
N ALA A 196 20.16 -0.73 -0.10
CA ALA A 196 18.87 -1.25 0.36
C ALA A 196 18.55 -2.62 -0.27
N VAL A 197 18.72 -2.76 -1.59
CA VAL A 197 18.50 -4.05 -2.28
C VAL A 197 19.43 -5.13 -1.75
N GLN A 198 20.73 -4.84 -1.59
CA GLN A 198 21.68 -5.81 -1.06
C GLN A 198 21.34 -6.24 0.38
N SER A 199 20.83 -5.31 1.20
CA SER A 199 20.38 -5.61 2.56
C SER A 199 19.10 -6.43 2.62
N LEU A 200 18.18 -6.22 1.67
CA LEU A 200 16.89 -6.91 1.61
C LEU A 200 16.99 -8.32 1.02
N LYS A 201 17.88 -8.51 0.04
CA LYS A 201 18.00 -9.72 -0.76
C LYS A 201 18.08 -11.01 0.07
N PRO A 202 18.99 -11.17 1.03
CA PRO A 202 19.11 -12.42 1.78
C PRO A 202 17.84 -12.75 2.58
N TYR A 203 17.12 -11.76 3.06
CA TYR A 203 15.86 -11.96 3.78
C TYR A 203 14.72 -12.40 2.85
N PHE A 204 14.69 -11.93 1.61
CA PHE A 204 13.71 -12.42 0.63
C PHE A 204 14.04 -13.85 0.19
N GLU A 205 15.32 -14.19 0.03
CA GLU A 205 15.76 -15.54 -0.28
C GLU A 205 15.40 -16.53 0.83
N ALA A 206 15.63 -16.19 2.09
CA ALA A 206 15.22 -17.02 3.23
C ALA A 206 13.70 -17.23 3.30
N GLN A 207 12.91 -16.22 2.95
CA GLN A 207 11.46 -16.36 2.87
C GLN A 207 11.04 -17.28 1.71
N ASN A 208 11.74 -17.25 0.59
CA ASN A 208 11.51 -18.20 -0.51
C ASN A 208 11.83 -19.64 -0.09
N ASP A 209 12.87 -19.86 0.73
CA ASP A 209 13.19 -21.19 1.28
C ASP A 209 12.04 -21.69 2.18
N TRP A 210 11.48 -20.83 3.02
CA TRP A 210 10.31 -21.16 3.82
C TRP A 210 9.08 -21.48 2.94
N LEU A 211 8.80 -20.63 1.95
CA LEU A 211 7.69 -20.84 0.99
C LEU A 211 7.85 -22.14 0.20
N ALA A 212 9.08 -22.53 -0.13
CA ALA A 212 9.36 -23.78 -0.82
C ALA A 212 9.01 -25.02 0.02
N GLN A 213 9.08 -24.90 1.35
CA GLN A 213 8.73 -25.97 2.30
C GLN A 213 7.25 -25.99 2.68
N TYR A 214 6.52 -24.89 2.43
CA TYR A 214 5.10 -24.84 2.72
C TYR A 214 4.32 -25.84 1.83
N ASN A 215 3.64 -26.81 2.46
CA ASN A 215 3.00 -27.93 1.77
C ASN A 215 1.65 -27.59 1.13
N GLY A 216 1.03 -26.45 1.47
CA GLY A 216 -0.24 -26.01 0.87
C GLY A 216 -0.07 -25.37 -0.50
N ASP A 217 -1.19 -25.23 -1.21
CA ASP A 217 -1.24 -24.46 -2.44
C ASP A 217 -0.82 -23.01 -2.18
N LYS A 218 -0.25 -22.37 -3.20
CA LYS A 218 0.20 -20.98 -3.16
C LYS A 218 -0.31 -20.25 -4.37
N PHE A 219 -0.87 -19.08 -4.15
CA PHE A 219 -1.22 -18.19 -5.25
C PHE A 219 -0.84 -16.74 -4.94
N LEU A 220 -0.57 -15.99 -5.99
CA LEU A 220 -0.16 -14.58 -5.91
C LEU A 220 -1.11 -13.72 -6.73
N THR A 221 -1.75 -12.74 -6.09
CA THR A 221 -2.56 -11.77 -6.84
C THR A 221 -1.69 -10.79 -7.60
N LEU A 222 -1.90 -10.71 -8.93
CA LEU A 222 -1.13 -9.90 -9.86
C LEU A 222 -2.01 -8.82 -10.50
N THR A 223 -1.48 -7.60 -10.57
CA THR A 223 -2.08 -6.44 -11.23
C THR A 223 -1.05 -5.75 -12.13
N ALA A 224 -1.43 -4.72 -12.85
CA ALA A 224 -0.49 -3.85 -13.56
C ALA A 224 0.37 -3.01 -12.61
N GLY A 225 0.10 -3.06 -11.31
CA GLY A 225 0.77 -2.25 -10.29
C GLY A 225 2.20 -2.72 -9.97
N MET A 226 2.95 -1.85 -9.33
CA MET A 226 4.34 -2.11 -8.95
C MET A 226 4.45 -3.11 -7.79
N ASP A 227 3.53 -3.06 -6.80
CA ASP A 227 3.61 -3.88 -5.58
C ASP A 227 3.50 -5.37 -5.89
N SER A 228 2.44 -5.78 -6.60
CA SER A 228 2.22 -7.18 -6.95
C SER A 228 3.32 -7.72 -7.87
N ARG A 229 3.86 -6.87 -8.73
CA ARG A 229 4.98 -7.19 -9.59
C ARG A 229 6.28 -7.38 -8.79
N THR A 230 6.49 -6.59 -7.74
CA THR A 230 7.64 -6.76 -6.83
C THR A 230 7.57 -8.10 -6.11
N SER A 231 6.40 -8.47 -5.57
CA SER A 231 6.21 -9.80 -4.97
C SER A 231 6.42 -10.93 -5.98
N ALA A 232 5.90 -10.78 -7.21
CA ALA A 232 6.09 -11.76 -8.28
C ALA A 232 7.58 -11.92 -8.64
N ALA A 233 8.32 -10.82 -8.69
CA ALA A 233 9.77 -10.87 -8.94
C ALA A 233 10.52 -11.60 -7.83
N ILE A 234 10.26 -11.27 -6.57
CA ILE A 234 10.89 -11.95 -5.43
C ILE A 234 10.57 -13.46 -5.46
N ALA A 235 9.34 -13.82 -5.78
CA ALA A 235 8.89 -15.20 -5.87
C ALA A 235 9.36 -15.95 -7.13
N HIS A 236 10.22 -15.37 -7.98
CA HIS A 236 10.64 -15.94 -9.26
C HIS A 236 11.14 -17.38 -9.15
N SER A 237 11.95 -17.70 -8.15
CA SER A 237 12.46 -19.07 -7.94
C SER A 237 11.36 -20.10 -7.67
N LEU A 238 10.17 -19.65 -7.32
CA LEU A 238 8.99 -20.47 -6.99
C LEU A 238 7.89 -20.40 -8.06
N GLN A 239 8.13 -19.74 -9.21
CA GLN A 239 7.09 -19.47 -10.22
C GLN A 239 6.32 -20.71 -10.68
N SER A 240 6.96 -21.88 -10.74
CA SER A 240 6.32 -23.15 -11.14
C SER A 240 5.44 -23.77 -10.05
N ARG A 241 5.50 -23.25 -8.82
CA ARG A 241 4.75 -23.71 -7.63
C ARG A 241 3.71 -22.70 -7.16
N ILE A 242 3.56 -21.58 -7.87
CA ILE A 242 2.63 -20.50 -7.54
C ILE A 242 1.67 -20.32 -8.70
N GLU A 243 0.37 -20.29 -8.42
CA GLU A 243 -0.62 -19.82 -9.37
C GLU A 243 -0.71 -18.29 -9.30
N PHE A 244 -0.54 -17.59 -10.41
CA PHE A 244 -0.83 -16.17 -10.48
C PHE A 244 -2.32 -15.95 -10.68
N LEU A 245 -2.89 -14.97 -9.98
CA LEU A 245 -4.32 -14.68 -10.04
C LEU A 245 -4.55 -13.21 -10.33
N THR A 246 -5.36 -12.92 -11.34
CA THR A 246 -5.92 -11.56 -11.55
C THR A 246 -7.43 -11.66 -11.55
N TYR A 247 -8.09 -10.88 -10.72
CA TYR A 247 -9.54 -10.81 -10.71
C TYR A 247 -10.06 -9.50 -11.27
N MET A 248 -11.13 -9.61 -12.07
CA MET A 248 -11.77 -8.49 -12.73
C MET A 248 -13.16 -8.26 -12.14
N THR A 249 -13.47 -7.02 -11.81
CA THR A 249 -14.83 -6.64 -11.42
C THR A 249 -15.63 -6.25 -12.65
N PRO A 250 -16.87 -6.76 -12.86
CA PRO A 250 -17.69 -6.40 -14.00
C PRO A 250 -17.86 -4.89 -14.13
N ARG A 251 -17.72 -4.36 -15.34
CA ARG A 251 -17.82 -2.91 -15.60
C ARG A 251 -19.08 -2.26 -15.04
N LYS A 252 -20.22 -2.99 -15.06
CA LYS A 252 -21.50 -2.53 -14.50
C LYS A 252 -21.48 -2.32 -12.99
N MET A 253 -20.57 -2.98 -12.29
CA MET A 253 -20.38 -2.88 -10.84
C MET A 253 -19.36 -1.80 -10.45
N LEU A 254 -18.63 -1.22 -11.41
CA LEU A 254 -17.63 -0.19 -11.17
C LEU A 254 -18.28 1.19 -11.18
N ALA A 255 -18.25 1.87 -10.03
CA ALA A 255 -18.96 3.13 -9.83
C ALA A 255 -18.34 4.32 -10.58
N THR A 256 -17.03 4.33 -10.83
CA THR A 256 -16.34 5.49 -11.38
C THR A 256 -15.63 5.21 -12.70
N ALA A 257 -15.45 6.24 -13.53
CA ALA A 257 -14.67 6.14 -14.77
C ALA A 257 -13.20 5.75 -14.48
N MET A 258 -12.65 6.24 -13.37
CA MET A 258 -11.29 5.91 -12.93
C MET A 258 -11.15 4.41 -12.61
N ALA A 259 -12.09 3.84 -11.84
CA ALA A 259 -12.09 2.40 -11.56
C ALA A 259 -12.16 1.57 -12.85
N LYS A 260 -13.05 1.95 -13.77
CA LYS A 260 -13.17 1.29 -15.10
C LYS A 260 -11.86 1.33 -15.89
N LYS A 261 -11.14 2.45 -15.82
CA LYS A 261 -9.83 2.62 -16.47
C LYS A 261 -8.77 1.72 -15.83
N ILE A 262 -8.69 1.71 -14.49
CA ILE A 262 -7.71 0.90 -13.74
C ILE A 262 -7.90 -0.58 -14.05
N TYR A 263 -9.11 -1.12 -13.92
CA TYR A 263 -9.39 -2.53 -14.20
C TYR A 263 -9.09 -2.91 -15.66
N LYS A 264 -9.32 -2.00 -16.63
CA LYS A 264 -8.94 -2.25 -18.01
C LYS A 264 -7.43 -2.32 -18.20
N ILE A 265 -6.67 -1.46 -17.51
CA ILE A 265 -5.20 -1.48 -17.55
C ILE A 265 -4.70 -2.78 -16.93
N ASP A 266 -5.22 -3.17 -15.75
CA ASP A 266 -4.86 -4.40 -15.08
C ASP A 266 -5.11 -5.61 -15.99
N GLU A 267 -6.28 -5.70 -16.60
CA GLU A 267 -6.62 -6.77 -17.54
C GLU A 267 -5.64 -6.84 -18.72
N THR A 268 -5.38 -5.69 -19.36
CA THR A 268 -4.52 -5.65 -20.55
C THR A 268 -3.10 -6.09 -20.22
N VAL A 269 -2.51 -5.50 -19.18
CA VAL A 269 -1.12 -5.76 -18.81
C VAL A 269 -0.93 -7.19 -18.26
N THR A 270 -1.89 -7.69 -17.46
CA THR A 270 -1.76 -9.05 -16.92
C THR A 270 -2.00 -10.13 -17.97
N ARG A 271 -2.82 -9.88 -19.00
CA ARG A 271 -2.92 -10.76 -20.17
C ARG A 271 -1.62 -10.77 -20.96
N ASP A 272 -1.04 -9.60 -21.21
CA ASP A 272 0.25 -9.48 -21.90
C ASP A 272 1.36 -10.23 -21.14
N MET A 273 1.43 -10.09 -19.81
CA MET A 273 2.32 -10.91 -18.98
C MET A 273 2.03 -12.39 -19.11
N LYS A 274 0.76 -12.82 -19.01
CA LYS A 274 0.38 -14.21 -19.14
C LYS A 274 0.83 -14.82 -20.46
N ASP A 275 0.60 -14.10 -21.56
CA ASP A 275 0.87 -14.58 -22.92
C ASP A 275 2.38 -14.67 -23.21
N ASN A 276 3.19 -13.82 -22.55
CA ASN A 276 4.65 -13.77 -22.78
C ASN A 276 5.48 -14.55 -21.74
N MET A 277 4.97 -14.80 -20.53
CA MET A 277 5.76 -15.39 -19.45
C MET A 277 5.58 -16.89 -19.28
N ASN A 278 4.62 -17.51 -19.97
CA ASN A 278 4.33 -18.94 -19.90
C ASN A 278 4.19 -19.49 -18.46
N TRP A 279 3.54 -18.72 -17.60
CA TRP A 279 3.27 -19.10 -16.21
C TRP A 279 1.82 -19.52 -15.96
N ASN A 280 1.56 -20.24 -14.87
CA ASN A 280 0.21 -20.60 -14.48
C ASN A 280 -0.53 -19.36 -13.96
N HIS A 281 -1.39 -18.76 -14.80
CA HIS A 281 -2.06 -17.51 -14.48
C HIS A 281 -3.56 -17.60 -14.78
N ALA A 282 -4.36 -17.54 -13.74
CA ALA A 282 -5.81 -17.43 -13.82
C ALA A 282 -6.23 -15.96 -13.89
N ILE A 283 -7.00 -15.59 -14.90
CA ILE A 283 -7.65 -14.29 -15.02
C ILE A 283 -9.15 -14.52 -14.94
N ILE A 284 -9.78 -14.12 -13.84
CA ILE A 284 -11.17 -14.43 -13.53
C ILE A 284 -12.05 -13.16 -13.54
N ASN A 285 -13.35 -13.34 -13.77
CA ASN A 285 -14.33 -12.28 -13.62
C ASN A 285 -15.20 -12.56 -12.39
N LEU A 286 -15.15 -11.68 -11.39
CA LEU A 286 -15.93 -11.82 -10.16
C LEU A 286 -17.46 -11.80 -10.40
N GLY A 287 -17.90 -11.39 -11.60
CA GLY A 287 -19.30 -11.46 -12.00
C GLY A 287 -19.82 -12.88 -12.23
N ASP A 288 -18.91 -13.84 -12.41
CA ASP A 288 -19.24 -15.23 -12.66
C ASP A 288 -19.47 -16.03 -11.36
N TYR A 289 -19.19 -15.41 -10.21
CA TYR A 289 -19.30 -16.03 -8.88
C TYR A 289 -20.41 -15.34 -8.09
N ASP A 290 -21.50 -16.07 -7.82
CA ASP A 290 -22.60 -15.58 -7.00
C ASP A 290 -22.46 -16.08 -5.57
N VAL A 291 -22.61 -15.17 -4.64
CA VAL A 291 -22.58 -15.48 -3.20
C VAL A 291 -23.86 -16.21 -2.85
N GLN A 292 -23.75 -17.48 -2.47
CA GLN A 292 -24.89 -18.36 -2.19
C GLN A 292 -25.32 -18.38 -0.72
N GLU A 293 -24.51 -17.82 0.18
CA GLU A 293 -24.73 -17.86 1.63
C GLU A 293 -25.16 -16.50 2.19
N ASP A 294 -25.58 -16.48 3.46
CA ASP A 294 -26.18 -15.36 4.20
C ASP A 294 -25.45 -14.00 3.92
N THR A 295 -25.96 -13.30 2.93
CA THR A 295 -25.38 -12.01 2.48
C THR A 295 -25.48 -10.92 3.55
N ASP A 296 -26.34 -11.08 4.56
CA ASP A 296 -26.51 -10.09 5.61
C ASP A 296 -25.37 -10.16 6.62
N TYR A 297 -24.85 -11.37 6.91
CA TYR A 297 -23.63 -11.54 7.68
C TYR A 297 -22.44 -10.86 7.00
N TYR A 298 -22.21 -11.14 5.71
CA TYR A 298 -21.13 -10.53 4.96
C TYR A 298 -21.23 -8.99 4.91
N LYS A 299 -22.43 -8.44 4.85
CA LYS A 299 -22.65 -6.99 4.91
C LYS A 299 -22.28 -6.39 6.27
N GLU A 300 -22.48 -7.13 7.36
CA GLU A 300 -22.16 -6.65 8.71
C GLU A 300 -20.68 -6.80 9.06
N VAL A 301 -20.04 -7.86 8.61
CA VAL A 301 -18.64 -8.19 8.95
C VAL A 301 -17.64 -7.61 7.94
N LEU A 302 -18.02 -7.54 6.65
CA LEU A 302 -17.12 -7.15 5.59
C LEU A 302 -17.20 -5.66 5.24
N ASN A 303 -16.03 -5.07 5.01
CA ASN A 303 -15.90 -3.68 4.59
C ASN A 303 -15.81 -3.50 3.06
N SER A 304 -15.54 -4.58 2.31
CA SER A 304 -15.42 -4.55 0.86
C SER A 304 -16.61 -5.23 0.17
N LYS A 305 -16.93 -4.76 -1.05
CA LYS A 305 -18.04 -5.32 -1.85
C LYS A 305 -17.61 -6.48 -2.74
N HIS A 306 -16.33 -6.71 -2.93
CA HIS A 306 -15.80 -7.75 -3.82
C HIS A 306 -15.34 -9.00 -3.07
N SER A 307 -15.02 -8.88 -1.78
CA SER A 307 -14.52 -10.01 -0.98
C SER A 307 -15.46 -11.21 -0.94
N PRO A 308 -16.79 -11.09 -0.81
CA PRO A 308 -17.67 -12.25 -0.82
C PRO A 308 -17.57 -13.07 -2.10
N ARG A 309 -17.46 -12.41 -3.26
CA ARG A 309 -17.32 -13.10 -4.56
C ARG A 309 -15.95 -13.73 -4.74
N LEU A 310 -14.93 -13.09 -4.18
CA LEU A 310 -13.58 -13.62 -4.18
C LEU A 310 -13.47 -14.83 -3.27
N ALA A 311 -14.06 -14.80 -2.07
CA ALA A 311 -14.15 -15.93 -1.17
C ALA A 311 -14.91 -17.11 -1.81
N GLN A 312 -16.01 -16.84 -2.53
CA GLN A 312 -16.73 -17.86 -3.28
C GLN A 312 -15.85 -18.54 -4.35
N TYR A 313 -15.07 -17.74 -5.10
CA TYR A 313 -14.10 -18.28 -6.04
C TYR A 313 -13.08 -19.18 -5.34
N TYR A 314 -12.52 -18.74 -4.20
CA TYR A 314 -11.53 -19.53 -3.46
C TYR A 314 -12.11 -20.84 -2.95
N LYS A 315 -13.37 -20.83 -2.47
CA LYS A 315 -14.10 -22.01 -2.04
C LYS A 315 -14.30 -23.00 -3.19
N GLU A 316 -14.77 -22.54 -4.36
CA GLU A 316 -14.98 -23.36 -5.56
C GLU A 316 -13.66 -23.93 -6.11
N LYS A 317 -12.57 -23.17 -6.00
CA LYS A 317 -11.23 -23.58 -6.40
C LYS A 317 -10.60 -24.59 -5.43
N GLY A 318 -11.14 -24.69 -4.22
CA GLY A 318 -10.61 -25.57 -3.17
C GLY A 318 -9.36 -25.02 -2.47
N TYR A 319 -9.24 -23.71 -2.37
CA TYR A 319 -8.08 -23.02 -1.76
C TYR A 319 -8.07 -23.04 -0.23
N TYR A 320 -8.83 -23.91 0.40
CA TYR A 320 -8.84 -24.02 1.85
C TYR A 320 -7.40 -24.15 2.41
N LYS A 321 -6.98 -23.17 3.20
CA LYS A 321 -5.61 -22.99 3.71
C LYS A 321 -4.53 -22.78 2.64
N ALA A 322 -4.90 -22.49 1.40
CA ALA A 322 -3.92 -22.02 0.42
C ALA A 322 -3.31 -20.70 0.88
N LEU A 323 -2.02 -20.54 0.63
CA LEU A 323 -1.28 -19.34 1.02
C LEU A 323 -1.42 -18.26 -0.05
N HIS A 324 -2.17 -17.23 0.25
CA HIS A 324 -2.34 -16.07 -0.62
C HIS A 324 -1.18 -15.08 -0.44
N ILE A 325 -0.29 -15.00 -1.40
CA ILE A 325 0.82 -14.05 -1.41
C ILE A 325 0.28 -12.68 -1.84
N LYS A 326 0.11 -11.78 -0.88
CA LYS A 326 -0.31 -10.39 -1.10
C LYS A 326 0.88 -9.42 -1.12
N SER A 327 0.63 -8.22 -1.63
CA SER A 327 1.69 -7.23 -1.87
C SER A 327 1.40 -5.87 -1.25
N THR A 328 0.36 -5.76 -0.45
CA THR A 328 -0.19 -4.49 0.02
C THR A 328 0.78 -3.66 0.87
N ILE A 329 1.69 -4.29 1.64
CA ILE A 329 2.66 -3.57 2.47
C ILE A 329 3.73 -2.86 1.62
N PHE A 330 4.01 -3.33 0.39
CA PHE A 330 4.96 -2.64 -0.50
C PHE A 330 4.57 -1.17 -0.80
N GLY A 331 3.29 -0.83 -0.63
CA GLY A 331 2.82 0.55 -0.73
C GLY A 331 3.53 1.54 0.21
N VAL A 332 4.07 1.09 1.35
CA VAL A 332 4.82 1.95 2.28
C VAL A 332 6.04 2.62 1.63
N GLY A 333 6.65 1.98 0.64
CA GLY A 333 7.81 2.50 -0.09
C GLY A 333 7.49 3.37 -1.31
N LYS A 334 6.26 3.83 -1.47
CA LYS A 334 5.84 4.66 -2.63
C LYS A 334 5.67 6.14 -2.32
N ALA A 335 5.52 6.48 -1.03
CA ALA A 335 5.12 7.83 -0.60
C ALA A 335 3.86 8.35 -1.34
N ASP A 336 2.85 7.49 -1.53
CA ASP A 336 1.62 7.77 -2.33
C ASP A 336 0.72 8.89 -1.73
N TYR A 337 0.92 9.24 -0.47
CA TYR A 337 0.24 10.35 0.22
C TYR A 337 0.80 11.72 -0.10
N GLU A 338 1.76 11.79 -0.91
CA GLU A 338 2.68 12.84 -1.16
C GLU A 338 2.23 13.99 -2.08
N PRO A 339 1.23 13.88 -2.96
CA PRO A 339 0.73 15.06 -3.67
C PRO A 339 0.37 16.23 -2.76
N HIS A 340 0.23 15.94 -1.47
CA HIS A 340 -0.09 16.91 -0.43
C HIS A 340 1.12 17.31 0.42
N LEU A 341 2.30 16.67 0.21
CA LEU A 341 3.50 16.86 1.04
C LEU A 341 4.48 17.92 0.56
N ASP A 342 4.40 18.39 -0.68
CA ASP A 342 5.36 19.36 -1.24
C ASP A 342 5.51 20.66 -0.43
N HIS A 343 4.64 20.87 0.55
CA HIS A 343 4.60 22.07 1.40
C HIS A 343 4.52 21.75 2.89
N ILE A 344 4.62 20.46 3.28
CA ILE A 344 4.44 20.03 4.66
C ILE A 344 5.80 19.75 5.26
N THR A 345 6.17 20.54 6.26
CA THR A 345 7.31 20.24 7.12
C THR A 345 7.03 18.96 7.91
N ASP A 346 8.02 18.09 8.02
CA ASP A 346 7.91 16.84 8.76
C ASP A 346 7.88 17.14 10.27
N ASN A 347 6.72 17.54 10.76
CA ASN A 347 6.46 17.78 12.18
C ASN A 347 5.04 17.39 12.57
N LEU A 348 4.80 17.25 13.87
CA LEU A 348 3.54 16.74 14.41
C LEU A 348 2.31 17.57 14.02
N ASN A 349 2.43 18.88 13.93
CA ASN A 349 1.31 19.75 13.55
C ASN A 349 0.93 19.59 12.08
N GLU A 350 1.92 19.48 11.20
CA GLU A 350 1.68 19.22 9.78
C GLU A 350 1.12 17.81 9.58
N TYR A 351 1.56 16.84 10.37
CA TYR A 351 0.98 15.51 10.40
C TYR A 351 -0.51 15.53 10.74
N LYS A 352 -0.92 16.29 11.78
CA LYS A 352 -2.35 16.50 12.10
C LYS A 352 -3.13 17.10 10.93
N LYS A 353 -2.65 18.17 10.31
CA LYS A 353 -3.29 18.80 9.15
C LYS A 353 -3.53 17.84 8.00
N LEU A 354 -2.57 16.98 7.75
CA LEU A 354 -2.67 16.03 6.68
C LEU A 354 -3.64 14.89 7.01
N MET A 355 -3.64 14.38 8.23
CA MET A 355 -4.65 13.42 8.67
C MET A 355 -6.06 13.98 8.51
N THR A 356 -6.28 15.25 8.87
CA THR A 356 -7.55 15.95 8.64
C THR A 356 -7.94 15.99 7.17
N HIS A 357 -6.98 16.18 6.27
CA HIS A 357 -7.24 16.20 4.83
C HIS A 357 -7.76 14.86 4.29
N PHE A 358 -7.26 13.74 4.81
CA PHE A 358 -7.69 12.40 4.39
C PHE A 358 -9.03 11.96 5.01
N GLN A 359 -9.47 12.64 6.08
CA GLN A 359 -10.63 12.27 6.89
C GLN A 359 -11.83 13.21 6.68
N LYS A 360 -12.15 13.55 5.43
CA LYS A 360 -13.23 14.53 5.12
C LYS A 360 -14.59 14.16 5.72
N ASP A 361 -14.94 12.87 5.68
CA ASP A 361 -16.22 12.38 6.23
C ASP A 361 -16.22 12.39 7.77
N PHE A 362 -15.04 12.34 8.36
CA PHE A 362 -14.80 12.32 9.79
C PHE A 362 -15.24 13.62 10.46
N ALA A 363 -14.93 14.78 9.87
CA ALA A 363 -15.30 16.10 10.36
C ALA A 363 -16.83 16.31 10.45
N THR A 364 -17.63 15.47 9.82
CA THR A 364 -19.09 15.51 9.91
C THR A 364 -19.59 15.02 11.27
N TYR A 365 -18.86 14.14 11.92
CA TYR A 365 -19.30 13.45 13.15
C TYR A 365 -18.45 13.82 14.38
N TYR A 366 -17.22 14.29 14.18
CA TYR A 366 -16.26 14.51 15.26
C TYR A 366 -15.56 15.87 15.13
N ASN A 367 -15.15 16.42 16.27
CA ASN A 367 -14.10 17.44 16.28
C ASN A 367 -12.77 16.76 15.91
N VAL A 368 -12.25 17.08 14.75
CA VAL A 368 -11.08 16.39 14.19
C VAL A 368 -9.84 16.60 15.05
N ASP A 369 -9.62 17.79 15.58
CA ASP A 369 -8.44 18.08 16.40
C ASP A 369 -8.47 17.29 17.72
N ASP A 370 -9.62 17.26 18.41
CA ASP A 370 -9.79 16.52 19.66
C ASP A 370 -9.58 15.01 19.46
N GLU A 371 -10.11 14.46 18.38
CA GLU A 371 -9.96 13.04 18.09
C GLU A 371 -8.53 12.66 17.66
N LEU A 372 -7.84 13.55 16.96
CA LEU A 372 -6.43 13.33 16.63
C LEU A 372 -5.53 13.43 17.87
N ASP A 373 -5.82 14.33 18.79
CA ASP A 373 -5.11 14.40 20.07
C ASP A 373 -5.34 13.14 20.90
N ALA A 374 -6.59 12.67 20.98
CA ALA A 374 -6.94 11.41 21.63
C ALA A 374 -6.27 10.20 20.94
N TYR A 375 -6.18 10.18 19.61
CA TYR A 375 -5.45 9.14 18.87
C TYR A 375 -3.97 9.16 19.21
N PHE A 376 -3.34 10.34 19.26
CA PHE A 376 -1.92 10.47 19.61
C PHE A 376 -1.64 10.00 21.03
N GLU A 377 -2.50 10.34 21.96
CA GLU A 377 -2.39 9.87 23.34
C GLU A 377 -2.54 8.35 23.43
N ARG A 378 -3.60 7.78 22.83
CA ARG A 378 -3.85 6.33 22.83
C ARG A 378 -2.71 5.54 22.21
N ASN A 379 -2.07 6.08 21.18
CA ASN A 379 -1.03 5.42 20.40
C ASN A 379 0.39 5.87 20.75
N LEU A 380 0.55 6.63 21.84
CA LEU A 380 1.86 7.09 22.33
C LEU A 380 2.67 7.82 21.23
N VAL A 381 2.00 8.65 20.42
CA VAL A 381 2.63 9.44 19.35
C VAL A 381 3.22 10.71 19.93
N THR A 382 4.52 10.81 19.93
CA THR A 382 5.30 11.98 20.39
C THR A 382 6.10 12.60 19.25
N SER A 383 6.75 13.71 19.48
CA SER A 383 7.57 14.39 18.47
C SER A 383 8.77 13.57 17.97
N ASP A 384 9.23 12.58 18.75
CA ASP A 384 10.35 11.72 18.39
C ASP A 384 9.92 10.30 17.94
N VAL A 385 8.63 10.07 17.73
CA VAL A 385 8.06 8.77 17.36
C VAL A 385 8.63 8.22 16.06
N THR A 386 9.04 9.09 15.16
CA THR A 386 9.50 8.71 13.82
C THR A 386 10.89 8.08 13.80
N LYS A 387 11.75 8.43 14.75
CA LYS A 387 13.14 7.98 14.76
C LYS A 387 13.80 8.13 13.38
N GLY A 388 13.78 9.36 12.85
CA GLY A 388 14.36 9.69 11.55
C GLY A 388 13.56 9.27 10.31
N ARG A 389 12.37 8.66 10.49
CA ARG A 389 11.41 8.38 9.43
C ARG A 389 10.46 9.56 9.27
N HIS A 390 9.74 9.58 8.16
CA HIS A 390 8.66 10.56 7.99
C HIS A 390 7.41 10.15 8.79
N TYR A 391 6.65 11.09 9.34
CA TYR A 391 5.39 10.81 10.07
C TYR A 391 4.40 9.99 9.25
N PHE A 392 4.39 10.17 7.93
CA PHE A 392 3.53 9.38 7.03
C PHE A 392 3.88 7.91 6.95
N GLU A 393 5.13 7.53 7.09
CA GLU A 393 5.54 6.13 7.15
C GLU A 393 4.95 5.49 8.41
N VAL A 394 4.99 6.21 9.54
CA VAL A 394 4.39 5.78 10.82
C VAL A 394 2.87 5.64 10.67
N TYR A 395 2.20 6.68 10.14
CA TYR A 395 0.75 6.64 9.88
C TYR A 395 0.36 5.51 8.92
N HIS A 396 1.10 5.34 7.83
CA HIS A 396 0.82 4.28 6.86
C HIS A 396 0.87 2.90 7.52
N LEU A 397 1.90 2.64 8.33
CA LEU A 397 2.04 1.38 9.04
C LEU A 397 0.94 1.18 10.09
N GLU A 398 0.71 2.17 10.95
CA GLU A 398 -0.11 2.01 12.15
C GLU A 398 -1.60 2.14 11.89
N SER A 399 -2.02 3.09 11.06
CA SER A 399 -3.44 3.31 10.74
C SER A 399 -3.81 2.60 9.43
N ARG A 400 -3.10 2.87 8.34
CA ARG A 400 -3.48 2.33 7.03
C ARG A 400 -3.31 0.81 6.96
N LEU A 401 -2.17 0.27 7.36
CA LEU A 401 -1.94 -1.17 7.38
C LEU A 401 -2.51 -1.81 8.65
N GLY A 402 -2.21 -1.26 9.82
CA GLY A 402 -2.63 -1.82 11.12
C GLY A 402 -4.13 -1.85 11.34
N ASN A 403 -4.91 -1.00 10.67
CA ASN A 403 -6.36 -1.00 10.76
C ASN A 403 -7.03 -1.41 9.45
N TRP A 404 -6.97 -0.57 8.41
CA TRP A 404 -7.70 -0.81 7.16
C TRP A 404 -7.32 -2.14 6.50
N HIS A 405 -6.04 -2.37 6.27
CA HIS A 405 -5.57 -3.59 5.62
C HIS A 405 -5.79 -4.84 6.47
N SER A 406 -5.51 -4.75 7.77
CA SER A 406 -5.77 -5.81 8.74
C SER A 406 -7.25 -6.28 8.71
N THR A 407 -8.18 -5.33 8.66
CA THR A 407 -9.61 -5.63 8.56
C THR A 407 -9.96 -6.29 7.22
N LEU A 408 -9.42 -5.80 6.10
CA LEU A 408 -9.66 -6.41 4.78
C LEU A 408 -9.10 -7.83 4.66
N THR A 409 -7.99 -8.11 5.32
CA THR A 409 -7.37 -9.44 5.27
C THR A 409 -8.27 -10.50 5.86
N SER A 410 -8.94 -10.21 6.98
CA SER A 410 -9.85 -11.16 7.62
C SER A 410 -11.12 -11.48 6.81
N GLU A 411 -11.41 -10.73 5.76
CA GLU A 411 -12.60 -10.97 4.92
C GLU A 411 -12.52 -12.27 4.08
N THR A 412 -11.34 -12.85 3.91
CA THR A 412 -11.12 -14.11 3.17
C THR A 412 -10.59 -15.24 4.07
N ASP A 413 -10.50 -15.03 5.37
CA ASP A 413 -9.99 -16.01 6.35
C ASP A 413 -10.65 -17.40 6.31
N PRO A 414 -11.95 -17.54 6.03
CA PRO A 414 -12.54 -18.87 5.91
C PRO A 414 -11.94 -19.74 4.82
N GLU A 415 -11.35 -19.13 3.79
CA GLU A 415 -10.94 -19.81 2.58
C GLU A 415 -9.41 -19.85 2.37
N THR A 416 -8.67 -18.84 2.89
CA THR A 416 -7.24 -18.69 2.60
C THR A 416 -6.44 -18.26 3.82
N GLU A 417 -5.14 -18.54 3.80
CA GLU A 417 -4.15 -17.94 4.69
C GLU A 417 -3.38 -16.85 3.94
N GLU A 418 -2.90 -15.83 4.63
CA GLU A 418 -2.26 -14.67 4.02
C GLU A 418 -0.75 -14.64 4.28
N PHE A 419 0.04 -14.32 3.26
CA PHE A 419 1.47 -14.11 3.36
C PHE A 419 1.87 -12.80 2.67
N ILE A 420 2.75 -12.02 3.31
CA ILE A 420 3.31 -10.80 2.72
C ILE A 420 4.80 -10.73 3.02
N TYR A 421 5.64 -10.63 1.98
CA TYR A 421 7.10 -10.57 2.12
C TYR A 421 7.59 -9.47 3.07
N LEU A 422 6.97 -8.29 3.07
CA LEU A 422 7.37 -7.16 3.91
C LEU A 422 6.77 -7.16 5.32
N ASN A 423 6.04 -8.19 5.76
CA ASN A 423 5.40 -8.17 7.08
C ASN A 423 6.38 -8.40 8.24
N THR A 424 7.51 -7.72 8.21
CA THR A 424 8.44 -7.64 9.34
C THR A 424 8.90 -6.22 9.58
N ARG A 425 9.11 -5.84 10.84
CA ARG A 425 9.59 -4.51 11.20
C ARG A 425 10.94 -4.20 10.56
N LYS A 426 11.85 -5.18 10.53
CA LYS A 426 13.17 -5.05 9.89
C LYS A 426 13.09 -4.77 8.40
N LEU A 427 12.23 -5.50 7.67
CA LEU A 427 12.08 -5.29 6.24
C LEU A 427 11.39 -3.97 5.90
N ILE A 428 10.38 -3.58 6.67
CA ILE A 428 9.74 -2.26 6.53
C ILE A 428 10.77 -1.16 6.73
N ASP A 429 11.60 -1.26 7.78
CA ASP A 429 12.67 -0.30 8.05
C ASP A 429 13.68 -0.19 6.90
N LEU A 430 14.16 -1.31 6.39
CA LEU A 430 15.08 -1.34 5.24
C LEU A 430 14.40 -0.82 3.96
N PHE A 431 13.14 -1.13 3.75
CA PHE A 431 12.41 -0.76 2.55
C PHE A 431 12.11 0.76 2.49
N THR A 432 11.93 1.40 3.64
CA THR A 432 11.72 2.85 3.76
C THR A 432 13.00 3.64 4.01
N SER A 433 14.17 3.00 4.02
CA SER A 433 15.45 3.65 4.32
C SER A 433 16.04 4.48 3.17
N ILE A 434 15.43 4.48 1.98
CA ILE A 434 15.82 5.33 0.85
C ILE A 434 15.21 6.73 0.98
N SER A 435 15.62 7.66 0.14
CA SER A 435 15.05 9.01 0.14
C SER A 435 13.60 9.02 -0.35
N ILE A 436 12.79 9.99 0.10
CA ILE A 436 11.40 10.17 -0.34
C ILE A 436 11.30 10.34 -1.86
N ASP A 437 12.22 11.10 -2.47
CA ASP A 437 12.25 11.28 -3.93
C ASP A 437 12.48 9.97 -4.69
N GLU A 438 13.28 9.06 -4.13
CA GLU A 438 13.47 7.74 -4.71
C GLU A 438 12.27 6.82 -4.52
N MET A 439 11.56 6.94 -3.38
CA MET A 439 10.27 6.27 -3.16
C MET A 439 9.24 6.71 -4.20
N ARG A 440 9.08 8.02 -4.43
CA ARG A 440 8.19 8.62 -5.45
C ARG A 440 8.43 8.08 -6.85
N GLN A 441 9.69 7.88 -7.19
CA GLN A 441 10.10 7.33 -8.49
C GLN A 441 10.03 5.81 -8.54
N HIS A 442 9.61 5.17 -7.46
CA HIS A 442 9.56 3.70 -7.28
C HIS A 442 10.91 3.02 -7.58
N LYS A 443 12.03 3.71 -7.27
CA LYS A 443 13.37 3.20 -7.64
C LYS A 443 13.69 1.88 -6.96
N LEU A 444 13.35 1.74 -5.67
CA LEU A 444 13.63 0.50 -4.94
C LEU A 444 12.82 -0.67 -5.50
N HIS A 445 11.54 -0.49 -5.77
CA HIS A 445 10.70 -1.51 -6.40
C HIS A 445 11.28 -1.96 -7.76
N LYS A 446 11.58 -1.00 -8.64
CA LYS A 446 12.17 -1.28 -9.96
C LYS A 446 13.50 -2.02 -9.86
N ARG A 447 14.33 -1.65 -8.86
CA ARG A 447 15.64 -2.27 -8.67
C ARG A 447 15.53 -3.67 -8.09
N ILE A 448 14.59 -3.92 -7.16
CA ILE A 448 14.26 -5.27 -6.68
C ILE A 448 13.75 -6.14 -7.83
N ILE A 449 12.80 -5.64 -8.63
CA ILE A 449 12.32 -6.37 -9.81
C ILE A 449 13.47 -6.69 -10.77
N HIS A 450 14.38 -5.73 -11.00
CA HIS A 450 15.56 -5.97 -11.84
C HIS A 450 16.48 -7.06 -11.27
N GLU A 451 16.66 -7.07 -9.95
CA GLU A 451 17.51 -8.05 -9.26
C GLU A 451 16.98 -9.48 -9.33
N PHE A 452 15.67 -9.65 -9.12
CA PHE A 452 15.05 -10.97 -9.01
C PHE A 452 14.43 -11.47 -10.31
N TRP A 453 13.84 -10.59 -11.12
CA TRP A 453 13.17 -10.97 -12.38
C TRP A 453 13.06 -9.76 -13.34
N SER A 454 14.17 -9.38 -13.93
CA SER A 454 14.32 -8.13 -14.69
C SER A 454 13.30 -7.93 -15.82
N VAL A 455 12.87 -9.03 -16.48
CA VAL A 455 11.91 -8.96 -17.60
C VAL A 455 10.59 -8.32 -17.20
N LEU A 456 10.19 -8.41 -15.94
CA LEU A 456 8.94 -7.80 -15.46
C LEU A 456 8.95 -6.25 -15.54
N ASN A 457 10.11 -5.61 -15.62
CA ASN A 457 10.20 -4.17 -15.84
C ASN A 457 9.80 -3.72 -17.25
N TYR A 458 9.73 -4.63 -18.23
CA TYR A 458 9.39 -4.29 -19.62
C TYR A 458 7.89 -4.14 -19.86
N PHE A 459 7.04 -4.71 -19.01
CA PHE A 459 5.58 -4.55 -19.10
C PHE A 459 5.10 -3.21 -18.55
N GLY A 460 3.97 -2.70 -19.04
CA GLY A 460 3.38 -1.45 -18.57
C GLY A 460 3.12 -1.44 -17.05
N VAL A 461 3.31 -0.31 -16.38
CA VAL A 461 3.06 -0.11 -14.94
C VAL A 461 1.97 0.93 -14.75
N ASN A 462 0.79 0.51 -14.33
CA ASN A 462 -0.42 1.36 -14.23
C ASN A 462 -0.78 2.06 -15.56
N GLU A 463 -0.25 1.55 -16.66
CA GLU A 463 -0.50 1.97 -18.03
C GLU A 463 -0.29 0.77 -18.97
N THR A 464 -0.89 0.82 -20.16
CA THR A 464 -0.83 -0.31 -21.11
C THR A 464 0.46 -0.39 -21.92
N LYS A 465 1.20 0.73 -22.03
CA LYS A 465 2.46 0.77 -22.78
C LYS A 465 3.58 0.14 -21.96
N GLY A 466 4.25 -0.84 -22.54
CA GLY A 466 5.46 -1.44 -21.99
C GLY A 466 6.67 -0.48 -22.03
N LEU A 467 7.78 -0.88 -21.40
CA LEU A 467 8.99 -0.07 -21.37
C LEU A 467 9.54 0.21 -22.78
N TRP A 468 9.46 -0.78 -23.68
CA TRP A 468 9.91 -0.60 -25.07
C TRP A 468 9.12 0.50 -25.78
N GLU A 469 7.81 0.45 -25.74
CA GLU A 469 6.94 1.45 -26.35
C GLU A 469 7.11 2.84 -25.71
N GLN A 470 7.36 2.87 -24.39
CA GLN A 470 7.69 4.11 -23.69
C GLN A 470 9.05 4.68 -24.14
N LEU A 471 10.06 3.81 -24.34
CA LEU A 471 11.38 4.22 -24.83
C LEU A 471 11.31 4.68 -26.28
N GLU A 472 10.57 3.98 -27.13
CA GLU A 472 10.32 4.43 -28.50
C GLU A 472 9.61 5.78 -28.53
N SER A 473 8.61 5.99 -27.66
CA SER A 473 7.92 7.27 -27.54
C SER A 473 8.76 8.38 -26.88
N LYS A 474 9.77 8.00 -26.08
CA LYS A 474 10.74 8.91 -25.43
C LYS A 474 12.06 9.02 -26.22
N GLY A 475 12.25 8.17 -27.23
CA GLY A 475 13.47 8.19 -28.03
C GLY A 475 13.75 9.59 -28.54
N ASN A 476 15.03 9.94 -28.67
CA ASN A 476 15.52 11.17 -29.32
C ASN A 476 14.99 11.27 -30.77
N GLY A 477 13.67 11.14 -30.92
CA GLY A 477 12.98 11.23 -32.17
C GLY A 477 12.88 12.68 -32.59
N SER A 478 13.56 13.01 -33.63
CA SER A 478 13.07 14.10 -34.47
C SER A 478 11.80 13.60 -35.15
N LYS A 479 10.68 14.26 -34.86
CA LYS A 479 9.45 14.08 -35.61
C LYS A 479 9.35 15.14 -36.69
N GLU A 480 9.10 14.73 -37.90
CA GLU A 480 8.80 15.66 -38.98
C GLU A 480 7.28 15.90 -38.99
N PHE A 481 6.91 17.18 -38.95
CA PHE A 481 5.51 17.60 -39.07
C PHE A 481 5.45 18.73 -40.08
N LYS A 482 4.86 18.46 -41.22
CA LYS A 482 4.91 19.35 -42.39
C LYS A 482 6.36 19.85 -42.56
N ASP A 483 6.91 20.48 -43.11
CA ASP A 483 8.30 20.92 -43.31
C ASP A 483 9.06 21.35 -42.02
N ILE A 484 8.60 20.91 -40.83
CA ILE A 484 9.23 21.25 -39.54
C ILE A 484 9.79 19.97 -38.89
N LEU A 485 11.10 19.98 -38.65
CA LEU A 485 11.77 18.95 -37.87
C LEU A 485 11.76 19.32 -36.37
N ILE A 486 11.19 18.47 -35.55
CA ILE A 486 11.02 18.71 -34.10
C ILE A 486 11.86 17.74 -33.31
N HIS A 487 12.77 18.28 -32.50
CA HIS A 487 13.56 17.51 -31.52
C HIS A 487 13.02 17.74 -30.11
N GLN A 488 12.86 16.68 -29.36
CA GLN A 488 12.44 16.73 -27.95
C GLN A 488 13.48 16.08 -27.04
N ASN A 489 13.55 16.50 -25.80
CA ASN A 489 14.46 15.94 -24.79
C ASN A 489 13.84 14.85 -23.90
N GLY A 490 12.74 14.21 -24.34
CA GLY A 490 12.10 13.10 -23.63
C GLY A 490 11.04 13.49 -22.59
N ASN A 491 10.96 14.76 -22.20
CA ASN A 491 9.97 15.23 -21.21
C ASN A 491 8.67 15.77 -21.84
N MET A 492 8.56 15.71 -23.15
CA MET A 492 7.40 16.20 -23.91
C MET A 492 6.76 15.07 -24.72
N LEU A 493 5.46 15.07 -24.84
CA LEU A 493 4.68 14.25 -25.77
C LEU A 493 4.35 15.05 -27.02
N LEU A 494 4.51 14.42 -28.18
CA LEU A 494 4.15 14.96 -29.48
C LEU A 494 3.04 14.12 -30.10
N GLU A 495 1.90 14.72 -30.39
CA GLU A 495 0.74 14.05 -30.98
C GLU A 495 0.16 14.87 -32.12
N GLU A 496 0.03 14.28 -33.30
CA GLU A 496 -0.69 14.91 -34.41
C GLU A 496 -2.18 14.87 -34.16
N THR A 497 -2.82 16.01 -34.33
CA THR A 497 -4.26 16.21 -34.20
C THR A 497 -4.81 16.96 -35.41
N ASP A 498 -6.12 16.99 -35.58
CA ASP A 498 -6.75 17.78 -36.64
C ASP A 498 -6.41 19.29 -36.57
N ASP A 499 -6.10 19.76 -35.35
CA ASP A 499 -5.75 21.17 -35.08
C ASP A 499 -4.27 21.49 -35.30
N GLY A 500 -3.41 20.51 -35.60
CA GLY A 500 -1.96 20.65 -35.73
C GLY A 500 -1.17 19.70 -34.87
N LEU A 501 0.10 19.95 -34.63
CA LEU A 501 0.93 19.15 -33.73
C LEU A 501 0.76 19.62 -32.28
N SER A 502 0.17 18.77 -31.46
CA SER A 502 0.05 18.96 -30.02
C SER A 502 1.36 18.60 -29.32
N VAL A 503 1.84 19.49 -28.48
CA VAL A 503 3.05 19.34 -27.66
C VAL A 503 2.69 19.59 -26.21
N MET A 504 2.97 18.65 -25.30
CA MET A 504 2.67 18.80 -23.87
C MET A 504 3.65 18.01 -23.00
N PRO A 505 3.81 18.37 -21.72
CA PRO A 505 4.62 17.56 -20.80
C PRO A 505 4.18 16.09 -20.77
N ALA A 506 5.15 15.17 -20.78
CA ALA A 506 4.88 13.73 -20.82
C ALA A 506 4.37 13.20 -19.48
N SER A 507 4.84 13.75 -18.36
CA SER A 507 4.48 13.33 -17.00
C SER A 507 3.20 14.01 -16.52
N LYS A 508 2.46 13.33 -15.64
CA LYS A 508 1.35 13.92 -14.85
C LYS A 508 1.89 14.75 -13.69
N SER A 509 3.04 14.37 -13.16
CA SER A 509 3.77 15.14 -12.16
C SER A 509 4.65 16.13 -12.88
N ILE A 510 4.35 17.41 -12.74
CA ILE A 510 5.09 18.52 -13.31
C ILE A 510 6.07 19.02 -12.24
N SER A 511 7.34 19.03 -12.59
CA SER A 511 8.40 19.55 -11.73
C SER A 511 8.83 20.95 -12.19
N ALA A 512 8.91 21.90 -11.26
CA ALA A 512 9.38 23.26 -11.57
C ALA A 512 10.88 23.31 -11.95
N ILE A 513 11.64 22.26 -11.62
CA ILE A 513 13.08 22.18 -11.93
C ILE A 513 13.38 21.37 -13.20
N GLU A 514 12.37 20.70 -13.78
CA GLU A 514 12.53 19.98 -15.04
C GLU A 514 12.39 20.91 -16.24
N ASN A 515 13.15 20.61 -17.27
CA ASN A 515 13.08 21.33 -18.54
C ASN A 515 12.07 20.65 -19.47
N TYR A 516 10.93 21.28 -19.70
CA TYR A 516 9.92 20.86 -20.68
C TYR A 516 10.16 21.66 -21.96
N GLU A 517 10.96 21.10 -22.90
CA GLU A 517 11.40 21.84 -24.06
C GLU A 517 11.42 21.01 -25.33
N ILE A 518 11.18 21.69 -26.43
CA ILE A 518 11.40 21.19 -27.79
C ILE A 518 12.24 22.18 -28.58
N VAL A 519 12.91 21.68 -29.61
CA VAL A 519 13.62 22.51 -30.62
C VAL A 519 12.99 22.21 -31.96
N ILE A 520 12.50 23.26 -32.63
CA ILE A 520 11.97 23.18 -33.99
C ILE A 520 12.98 23.72 -34.99
N ARG A 521 13.08 23.05 -36.13
CA ARG A 521 13.94 23.46 -37.26
C ARG A 521 13.13 23.39 -38.54
N ASN A 522 13.46 24.27 -39.46
CA ASN A 522 12.98 24.17 -40.84
C ASN A 522 13.71 23.01 -41.54
N SER A 523 12.96 22.12 -42.20
CA SER A 523 13.53 21.02 -42.99
C SER A 523 13.67 21.39 -44.47
N THR A 524 13.31 22.62 -44.85
CA THR A 524 13.36 23.13 -46.21
C THR A 524 14.22 24.40 -46.33
N ASP A 525 14.60 24.76 -47.52
CA ASP A 525 15.34 25.99 -47.81
C ASP A 525 14.46 27.26 -47.88
N LYS A 526 13.15 27.12 -47.63
CA LYS A 526 12.19 28.23 -47.68
C LYS A 526 11.75 28.63 -46.28
N ALA A 527 11.60 29.94 -46.04
CA ALA A 527 11.04 30.42 -44.78
C ALA A 527 9.65 29.87 -44.53
N LEU A 528 9.44 29.29 -43.36
CA LEU A 528 8.15 28.76 -42.91
C LEU A 528 7.52 29.69 -41.87
N ASN A 529 6.23 29.94 -41.99
CA ASN A 529 5.46 30.60 -40.92
C ASN A 529 4.84 29.55 -40.03
N VAL A 530 5.19 29.60 -38.75
CA VAL A 530 4.71 28.66 -37.72
C VAL A 530 3.93 29.44 -36.70
N ASN A 531 2.72 28.97 -36.37
CA ASN A 531 1.92 29.50 -35.28
C ASN A 531 2.04 28.58 -34.06
N ILE A 532 2.33 29.14 -32.88
CA ILE A 532 2.41 28.44 -31.61
C ILE A 532 1.36 29.02 -30.68
N ARG A 533 0.41 28.20 -30.28
CA ARG A 533 -0.67 28.64 -29.40
C ARG A 533 -0.84 27.71 -28.21
N SER A 534 -1.30 28.28 -27.08
CA SER A 534 -1.81 27.51 -25.94
C SER A 534 -3.27 27.15 -26.14
N THR A 535 -3.67 25.99 -25.62
CA THR A 535 -5.08 25.59 -25.56
C THR A 535 -5.70 25.78 -24.17
N TYR A 536 -4.90 26.23 -23.19
CA TYR A 536 -5.34 26.42 -21.81
C TYR A 536 -6.11 27.73 -21.65
N ARG A 537 -7.31 27.67 -21.04
CA ARG A 537 -8.23 28.80 -20.91
C ARG A 537 -8.57 29.16 -19.47
N ARG A 538 -8.01 28.44 -18.47
CA ARG A 538 -8.37 28.64 -17.07
C ARG A 538 -7.43 29.68 -16.44
N GLU A 539 -8.02 30.69 -15.78
CA GLU A 539 -7.29 31.76 -15.09
C GLU A 539 -6.33 31.23 -14.00
N ALA A 540 -6.58 30.02 -13.53
CA ALA A 540 -5.68 29.32 -12.61
C ALA A 540 -4.24 29.13 -13.10
N GLY A 541 -3.99 29.23 -14.42
CA GLY A 541 -2.67 29.15 -15.04
C GLY A 541 -1.90 30.46 -15.05
N ARG A 542 -2.58 31.60 -14.87
CA ARG A 542 -1.96 32.94 -14.91
C ARG A 542 -0.86 33.07 -13.85
N ASP A 543 0.26 33.63 -14.23
CA ASP A 543 1.46 33.78 -13.40
C ASP A 543 2.07 32.47 -12.87
N LYS A 544 1.64 31.31 -13.40
CA LYS A 544 2.10 29.99 -12.96
C LYS A 544 2.72 29.15 -14.06
N VAL A 545 2.29 29.35 -15.30
CA VAL A 545 2.83 28.61 -16.46
C VAL A 545 3.24 29.62 -17.52
N PHE A 546 4.49 29.54 -17.91
CA PHE A 546 5.07 30.43 -18.91
C PHE A 546 5.58 29.64 -20.10
N VAL A 547 5.51 30.24 -21.27
CA VAL A 547 6.09 29.71 -22.50
C VAL A 547 7.19 30.64 -22.96
N THR A 548 8.40 30.12 -23.06
CA THR A 548 9.57 30.87 -23.54
C THR A 548 9.94 30.40 -24.95
N ILE A 549 10.02 31.31 -25.87
CA ILE A 549 10.41 31.07 -27.26
C ILE A 549 11.75 31.77 -27.50
N LYS A 550 12.80 30.97 -27.82
CA LYS A 550 14.16 31.46 -28.04
C LYS A 550 14.68 31.01 -29.38
N GLY A 551 15.11 31.96 -30.16
CA GLY A 551 15.80 31.79 -31.45
C GLY A 551 16.72 32.97 -31.70
N GLU A 552 17.31 33.01 -32.87
CA GLU A 552 18.24 34.07 -33.24
C GLU A 552 17.59 35.47 -33.21
N ARG A 553 16.30 35.56 -33.58
CA ARG A 553 15.50 36.79 -33.68
C ARG A 553 14.34 36.87 -32.70
N HIS A 554 14.15 35.83 -31.87
CA HIS A 554 13.08 35.74 -30.89
C HIS A 554 13.68 35.45 -29.52
N ARG A 555 13.22 36.19 -28.49
CA ARG A 555 13.63 35.94 -27.10
C ARG A 555 12.53 36.42 -26.15
N ASP A 556 11.36 35.84 -26.34
CA ASP A 556 10.16 36.28 -25.67
C ASP A 556 9.66 35.22 -24.67
N ARG A 557 9.11 35.70 -23.55
CA ARG A 557 8.49 34.88 -22.52
C ARG A 557 7.04 35.34 -22.31
N TYR A 558 6.10 34.44 -22.47
CA TYR A 558 4.67 34.69 -22.43
C TYR A 558 4.05 33.99 -21.25
N ASP A 559 3.03 34.56 -20.60
CA ASP A 559 2.08 33.78 -19.81
C ASP A 559 1.32 32.84 -20.74
N VAL A 560 1.02 31.64 -20.27
CA VAL A 560 0.33 30.62 -21.09
C VAL A 560 -1.02 31.07 -21.63
N LEU A 561 -1.69 31.98 -20.93
CA LEU A 561 -2.99 32.55 -21.34
C LEU A 561 -2.85 33.63 -22.43
N ASP A 562 -1.70 34.29 -22.50
CA ASP A 562 -1.47 35.41 -23.45
C ASP A 562 -1.17 34.91 -24.88
N ILE A 563 -0.86 33.61 -25.05
CA ILE A 563 -0.64 32.99 -26.35
C ILE A 563 -1.78 32.11 -26.84
N ASN A 564 -2.97 32.31 -26.33
CA ASN A 564 -4.17 31.58 -26.77
C ASN A 564 -4.56 31.85 -28.21
N ASP A 565 -4.30 33.06 -28.68
CA ASP A 565 -4.54 33.47 -30.08
C ASP A 565 -3.38 33.12 -31.00
N GLY A 566 -2.28 32.62 -30.42
CA GLY A 566 -1.08 32.16 -31.11
C GLY A 566 -0.03 33.24 -31.31
N VAL A 567 1.23 32.80 -31.35
CA VAL A 567 2.38 33.59 -31.70
C VAL A 567 2.90 33.12 -33.06
N ASN A 568 2.94 34.00 -34.03
CA ASN A 568 3.44 33.68 -35.35
C ASN A 568 4.96 33.90 -35.39
N ILE A 569 5.68 32.90 -35.83
CA ILE A 569 7.13 32.88 -35.90
C ILE A 569 7.55 32.52 -37.34
N GLN A 570 8.50 33.25 -37.88
CA GLN A 570 9.14 32.88 -39.11
C GLN A 570 10.35 31.97 -38.82
N LEU A 571 10.24 30.70 -39.19
CA LEU A 571 11.28 29.70 -39.02
C LEU A 571 12.17 29.72 -40.26
N MET A 572 13.41 30.12 -40.05
CA MET A 572 14.47 30.16 -41.05
C MET A 572 15.44 28.98 -40.83
N ASP A 573 16.69 29.11 -41.22
CA ASP A 573 17.73 28.08 -41.06
C ASP A 573 18.13 27.84 -39.60
N SER A 574 17.94 28.86 -38.74
CA SER A 574 18.29 28.77 -37.30
C SER A 574 17.19 28.10 -36.48
N PRO A 575 17.55 27.18 -35.57
CA PRO A 575 16.59 26.49 -34.73
C PRO A 575 15.92 27.45 -33.74
N ILE A 576 14.64 27.15 -33.39
CA ILE A 576 13.90 27.83 -32.34
C ILE A 576 13.65 26.85 -31.22
N LYS A 577 14.01 27.22 -30.00
CA LYS A 577 13.75 26.50 -28.78
C LYS A 577 12.47 27.03 -28.14
N ILE A 578 11.56 26.12 -27.81
CA ILE A 578 10.31 26.40 -27.10
C ILE A 578 10.35 25.66 -25.77
N SER A 579 10.21 26.38 -24.66
CA SER A 579 10.22 25.81 -23.30
C SER A 579 8.93 26.16 -22.58
N VAL A 580 8.38 25.20 -21.83
CA VAL A 580 7.26 25.42 -20.92
C VAL A 580 7.82 25.42 -19.50
N GLU A 581 7.60 26.50 -18.77
CA GLU A 581 8.13 26.72 -17.42
C GLU A 581 6.97 26.78 -16.42
N TYR A 582 7.12 26.11 -15.28
CA TYR A 582 6.17 26.14 -14.18
C TYR A 582 6.79 26.81 -12.97
N THR A 583 6.06 27.72 -12.30
CA THR A 583 6.57 28.44 -11.13
C THR A 583 6.69 27.56 -9.89
N LYS A 584 6.00 26.41 -9.86
CA LYS A 584 6.11 25.38 -8.82
C LYS A 584 5.73 24.02 -9.39
N SER A 585 6.02 22.96 -8.64
CA SER A 585 5.64 21.60 -9.00
C SER A 585 4.15 21.34 -8.82
N TYR A 586 3.55 20.49 -9.68
CA TYR A 586 2.13 20.14 -9.68
C TYR A 586 1.95 18.66 -10.00
N THR A 587 0.89 18.05 -9.47
CA THR A 587 0.65 16.60 -9.55
C THR A 587 -0.67 16.20 -10.20
N SER A 588 -1.37 17.11 -10.88
CA SER A 588 -2.63 16.78 -11.54
C SER A 588 -2.58 16.89 -13.06
N ASP A 589 -3.38 16.07 -13.75
CA ASP A 589 -3.53 16.10 -15.21
C ASP A 589 -3.90 17.50 -15.74
N SER A 590 -4.59 18.32 -14.95
CA SER A 590 -4.96 19.68 -15.36
C SER A 590 -3.73 20.58 -15.59
N TRP A 591 -2.65 20.38 -14.83
CA TRP A 591 -1.42 21.14 -14.99
C TRP A 591 -0.57 20.67 -16.16
N LYS A 592 -0.60 19.37 -16.48
CA LYS A 592 -0.05 18.84 -17.73
C LYS A 592 -0.70 19.52 -18.94
N HIS A 593 -2.02 19.65 -18.92
CA HIS A 593 -2.77 20.34 -19.98
C HIS A 593 -2.56 21.86 -19.97
N ALA A 594 -2.17 22.46 -18.84
CA ALA A 594 -1.80 23.88 -18.80
C ALA A 594 -0.54 24.19 -19.63
N GLY A 595 0.37 23.22 -19.77
CA GLY A 595 1.54 23.33 -20.62
C GLY A 595 1.35 22.82 -22.05
N LYS A 596 0.11 22.52 -22.46
CA LYS A 596 -0.18 22.04 -23.80
C LYS A 596 -0.12 23.18 -24.83
N LEU A 597 0.72 23.00 -25.83
CA LEU A 597 0.84 23.88 -26.98
C LEU A 597 0.39 23.17 -28.26
N VAL A 598 -0.06 23.92 -29.24
CA VAL A 598 -0.35 23.44 -30.58
C VAL A 598 0.46 24.24 -31.57
N ILE A 599 1.18 23.54 -32.45
CA ILE A 599 2.03 24.08 -33.51
C ILE A 599 1.33 23.80 -34.83
N THR A 600 1.14 24.87 -35.64
CA THR A 600 0.46 24.76 -36.94
C THR A 600 1.26 25.46 -38.04
#